data_b3b7ae0b87dd2988e2d7e1acb3c7af2f
#
_entry.id   b3b7ae0b87dd2988e2d7e1acb3c7af2f
#
_cell.length_a   1.000
_cell.length_b   1.000
_cell.length_c   1.000
_cell.angle_alpha   90.00
_cell.angle_beta   90.00
_cell.angle_gamma   90.00
#
_symmetry.space_group_name_H-M   'P 1'
#
loop_
_entity.id
_entity.type
_entity.pdbx_description
1 polymer ?
#
loop_
_entity_poly.entity_id
_entity_poly.type
_entity_poly.pdbx_seq_one_letter_code
_entity_poly.pdbx_strand_id
1 'polypeptide(L)'
;MPRVLVVKTSSLGDVIHTLPALTDAVRAVDWVVEQGFSEVPSWHPAVDRVIPVAVRRWRKHPLQALWSGEWAEFKEQVGRFQYDAVIDAQGLLKSAWLSRYAKGERFGLDKFSAREPLASRLYQHPINVPKGQHAVERVRQLFSQALGYSLSDQL
;
A
#
# COMPACT_ATOMS: atom_id res chain seq x y z
N MET A 1 -11.40 16.39 -1.81
CA MET A 1 -11.44 15.34 -0.80
C MET A 1 -10.09 14.66 -0.70
N PRO A 2 -9.55 14.41 0.50
CA PRO A 2 -8.25 13.73 0.63
C PRO A 2 -8.27 12.34 -0.01
N ARG A 3 -7.22 12.02 -0.74
CA ARG A 3 -7.08 10.74 -1.44
C ARG A 3 -5.74 10.11 -1.06
N VAL A 4 -5.79 8.83 -0.75
CA VAL A 4 -4.62 8.06 -0.29
C VAL A 4 -4.40 6.88 -1.25
N LEU A 5 -3.15 6.61 -1.59
CA LEU A 5 -2.79 5.38 -2.28
C LEU A 5 -2.22 4.40 -1.25
N VAL A 6 -2.75 3.19 -1.25
CA VAL A 6 -2.26 2.10 -0.40
C VAL A 6 -1.56 1.07 -1.28
N VAL A 7 -0.35 0.69 -0.90
CA VAL A 7 0.36 -0.42 -1.55
C VAL A 7 0.39 -1.59 -0.58
N LYS A 8 -0.42 -2.60 -0.85
CA LYS A 8 -0.45 -3.85 -0.09
C LYS A 8 -0.82 -4.94 -1.07
N THR A 9 0.18 -5.60 -1.63
CA THR A 9 0.00 -6.48 -2.79
C THR A 9 -0.34 -7.92 -2.41
N SER A 10 0.19 -8.44 -1.30
CA SER A 10 0.02 -9.84 -0.87
C SER A 10 0.34 -9.99 0.62
N SER A 11 0.13 -11.12 1.25
CA SER A 11 -0.68 -12.23 0.77
C SER A 11 -2.15 -12.02 1.11
N LEU A 12 -3.03 -12.99 0.82
CA LEU A 12 -4.47 -12.83 1.03
C LEU A 12 -4.84 -12.40 2.45
N GLY A 13 -4.29 -13.06 3.46
CA GLY A 13 -4.56 -12.71 4.86
C GLY A 13 -4.11 -11.29 5.19
N ASP A 14 -2.92 -10.89 4.70
CA ASP A 14 -2.38 -9.55 4.93
C ASP A 14 -3.23 -8.48 4.26
N VAL A 15 -3.74 -8.76 3.06
CA VAL A 15 -4.64 -7.85 2.34
C VAL A 15 -5.93 -7.66 3.14
N ILE A 16 -6.53 -8.75 3.64
CA ILE A 16 -7.74 -8.69 4.47
C ILE A 16 -7.47 -7.90 5.76
N HIS A 17 -6.34 -8.10 6.40
CA HIS A 17 -5.98 -7.42 7.65
C HIS A 17 -5.78 -5.90 7.49
N THR A 18 -5.71 -5.42 6.26
CA THR A 18 -5.57 -3.98 5.97
C THR A 18 -6.92 -3.25 6.01
N LEU A 19 -8.04 -3.96 5.82
CA LEU A 19 -9.36 -3.36 5.73
C LEU A 19 -9.75 -2.50 6.95
N PRO A 20 -9.50 -2.91 8.22
CA PRO A 20 -9.86 -2.07 9.36
C PRO A 20 -9.15 -0.72 9.38
N ALA A 21 -7.91 -0.64 8.88
CA ALA A 21 -7.19 0.63 8.82
C ALA A 21 -7.87 1.62 7.88
N LEU A 22 -8.52 1.15 6.82
CA LEU A 22 -9.25 2.01 5.90
C LEU A 22 -10.49 2.62 6.58
N THR A 23 -11.13 1.86 7.46
CA THR A 23 -12.27 2.36 8.23
C THR A 23 -11.83 3.49 9.17
N ASP A 24 -10.71 3.32 9.85
CA ASP A 24 -10.16 4.34 10.75
C ASP A 24 -9.77 5.62 10.00
N ALA A 25 -9.23 5.47 8.80
CA ALA A 25 -8.62 6.58 8.07
C ALA A 25 -9.64 7.58 7.54
N VAL A 26 -10.85 7.13 7.20
CA VAL A 26 -11.93 7.97 6.64
C VAL A 26 -11.43 8.80 5.46
N ARG A 27 -10.82 8.13 4.48
CA ARG A 27 -10.26 8.76 3.27
C ARG A 27 -10.74 8.00 2.04
N ALA A 28 -10.71 8.66 0.87
CA ALA A 28 -10.85 7.97 -0.41
C ALA A 28 -9.55 7.23 -0.70
N VAL A 29 -9.64 5.95 -1.02
CA VAL A 29 -8.47 5.07 -1.17
C VAL A 29 -8.42 4.46 -2.56
N ASP A 30 -7.24 4.54 -3.18
CA ASP A 30 -6.86 3.70 -4.30
C ASP A 30 -5.87 2.66 -3.76
N TRP A 31 -5.98 1.41 -4.20
CA TRP A 31 -5.23 0.32 -3.60
C TRP A 31 -4.53 -0.51 -4.67
N VAL A 32 -3.18 -0.58 -4.56
CA VAL A 32 -2.35 -1.44 -5.40
C VAL A 32 -2.28 -2.83 -4.77
N VAL A 33 -2.73 -3.84 -5.50
CA VAL A 33 -2.86 -5.20 -5.01
C VAL A 33 -2.56 -6.21 -6.13
N GLU A 34 -2.07 -7.41 -5.76
CA GLU A 34 -1.91 -8.50 -6.74
C GLU A 34 -3.26 -8.84 -7.36
N GLN A 35 -3.28 -9.10 -8.69
CA GLN A 35 -4.54 -9.35 -9.42
C GLN A 35 -5.35 -10.51 -8.84
N GLY A 36 -4.70 -11.54 -8.26
CA GLY A 36 -5.38 -12.66 -7.64
C GLY A 36 -6.18 -12.29 -6.39
N PHE A 37 -5.89 -11.15 -5.78
CA PHE A 37 -6.55 -10.67 -4.56
C PHE A 37 -7.35 -9.39 -4.78
N SER A 38 -7.55 -8.98 -6.02
CA SER A 38 -8.16 -7.69 -6.36
C SER A 38 -9.59 -7.52 -5.89
N GLU A 39 -10.30 -8.61 -5.63
CA GLU A 39 -11.67 -8.56 -5.12
C GLU A 39 -11.72 -8.01 -3.68
N VAL A 40 -10.74 -8.35 -2.84
CA VAL A 40 -10.76 -8.00 -1.42
C VAL A 40 -10.83 -6.49 -1.17
N PRO A 41 -10.00 -5.65 -1.80
CA PRO A 41 -10.13 -4.19 -1.63
C PRO A 41 -11.52 -3.67 -1.98
N SER A 42 -12.17 -4.26 -2.98
CA SER A 42 -13.50 -3.82 -3.42
C SER A 42 -14.58 -4.03 -2.36
N TRP A 43 -14.32 -4.83 -1.33
CA TRP A 43 -15.27 -5.04 -0.23
C TRP A 43 -15.43 -3.82 0.69
N HIS A 44 -14.48 -2.89 0.63
CA HIS A 44 -14.51 -1.72 1.51
C HIS A 44 -15.06 -0.49 0.77
N PRO A 45 -16.05 0.21 1.35
CA PRO A 45 -16.68 1.36 0.66
C PRO A 45 -15.76 2.56 0.43
N ALA A 46 -14.66 2.68 1.19
CA ALA A 46 -13.69 3.74 1.01
C ALA A 46 -12.80 3.53 -0.22
N VAL A 47 -12.73 2.32 -0.76
CA VAL A 47 -11.90 2.00 -1.92
C VAL A 47 -12.59 2.48 -3.19
N ASP A 48 -11.96 3.43 -3.87
CA ASP A 48 -12.46 4.02 -5.10
C ASP A 48 -11.93 3.26 -6.33
N ARG A 49 -10.60 3.01 -6.36
CA ARG A 49 -9.99 2.27 -7.45
C ARG A 49 -9.13 1.13 -6.92
N VAL A 50 -9.21 -0.01 -7.59
CA VAL A 50 -8.32 -1.15 -7.37
C VAL A 50 -7.35 -1.20 -8.53
N ILE A 51 -6.05 -1.11 -8.23
CA ILE A 51 -5.00 -1.09 -9.24
C ILE A 51 -4.26 -2.43 -9.19
N PRO A 52 -4.53 -3.35 -10.12
CA PRO A 52 -3.92 -4.68 -10.07
C PRO A 52 -2.48 -4.68 -10.55
N VAL A 53 -1.67 -5.51 -9.92
CA VAL A 53 -0.29 -5.78 -10.34
C VAL A 53 -0.07 -7.29 -10.40
N ALA A 54 0.97 -7.71 -11.11
CA ALA A 54 1.38 -9.10 -11.21
C ALA A 54 2.90 -9.17 -11.07
N VAL A 55 3.41 -8.77 -9.90
CA VAL A 55 4.85 -8.53 -9.68
C VAL A 55 5.68 -9.79 -9.97
N ARG A 56 5.24 -10.96 -9.48
CA ARG A 56 5.97 -12.20 -9.70
C ARG A 56 6.06 -12.55 -11.19
N ARG A 57 4.95 -12.43 -11.91
CA ARG A 57 4.90 -12.70 -13.36
C ARG A 57 5.75 -11.70 -14.13
N TRP A 58 5.68 -10.41 -13.76
CA TRP A 58 6.47 -9.37 -14.41
C TRP A 58 7.97 -9.57 -14.22
N ARG A 59 8.38 -10.04 -13.04
CA ARG A 59 9.80 -10.31 -12.76
C ARG A 59 10.31 -11.51 -13.54
N LYS A 60 9.46 -12.53 -13.78
CA LYS A 60 9.83 -13.71 -14.59
C LYS A 60 9.84 -13.39 -16.08
N HIS A 61 8.97 -12.51 -16.53
CA HIS A 61 8.78 -12.19 -17.95
C HIS A 61 8.75 -10.67 -18.16
N PRO A 62 9.87 -9.95 -17.93
CA PRO A 62 9.86 -8.49 -17.96
C PRO A 62 9.56 -7.91 -19.34
N LEU A 63 10.01 -8.56 -20.42
CA LEU A 63 9.71 -8.09 -21.77
C LEU A 63 8.23 -8.21 -22.08
N GLN A 64 7.61 -9.29 -21.63
CA GLN A 64 6.17 -9.49 -21.81
C GLN A 64 5.37 -8.45 -21.06
N ALA A 65 5.80 -8.09 -19.84
CA ALA A 65 5.15 -7.04 -19.07
C ALA A 65 5.18 -5.69 -19.80
N LEU A 66 6.30 -5.38 -20.45
CA LEU A 66 6.44 -4.16 -21.24
C LEU A 66 5.58 -4.19 -22.51
N TRP A 67 5.61 -5.31 -23.25
CA TRP A 67 4.92 -5.42 -24.54
C TRP A 67 3.41 -5.55 -24.39
N SER A 68 2.93 -6.18 -23.32
CA SER A 68 1.49 -6.31 -23.07
C SER A 68 0.83 -5.00 -22.66
N GLY A 69 1.64 -3.99 -22.29
CA GLY A 69 1.13 -2.72 -21.77
C GLY A 69 0.75 -2.74 -20.32
N GLU A 70 0.86 -3.87 -19.62
CA GLU A 70 0.48 -3.98 -18.21
C GLU A 70 1.29 -3.04 -17.32
N TRP A 71 2.61 -2.98 -17.54
CA TRP A 71 3.49 -2.10 -16.77
C TRP A 71 3.18 -0.62 -17.03
N ALA A 72 2.97 -0.26 -18.31
CA ALA A 72 2.63 1.11 -18.69
C ALA A 72 1.28 1.53 -18.11
N GLU A 73 0.30 0.62 -18.10
CA GLU A 73 -1.01 0.88 -17.52
C GLU A 73 -0.92 1.08 -16.01
N PHE A 74 -0.13 0.26 -15.31
CA PHE A 74 0.11 0.42 -13.89
C PHE A 74 0.67 1.82 -13.58
N LYS A 75 1.71 2.23 -14.31
CA LYS A 75 2.33 3.56 -14.09
C LYS A 75 1.34 4.69 -14.36
N GLU A 76 0.52 4.56 -15.38
CA GLU A 76 -0.49 5.56 -15.71
C GLU A 76 -1.53 5.66 -14.60
N GLN A 77 -2.02 4.53 -14.10
CA GLN A 77 -3.04 4.51 -13.06
C GLN A 77 -2.55 5.09 -11.73
N VAL A 78 -1.34 4.75 -11.28
CA VAL A 78 -0.81 5.28 -10.03
C VAL A 78 -0.36 6.73 -10.14
N GLY A 79 0.00 7.17 -11.33
CA GLY A 79 0.39 8.55 -11.59
C GLY A 79 -0.74 9.51 -11.92
N ARG A 80 -1.98 9.02 -12.00
CA ARG A 80 -3.12 9.80 -12.47
C ARG A 80 -3.53 10.91 -11.51
N PHE A 81 -3.45 10.65 -10.22
CA PHE A 81 -3.88 11.60 -9.18
C PHE A 81 -2.72 12.04 -8.33
N GLN A 82 -2.82 13.23 -7.75
CA GLN A 82 -1.95 13.68 -6.69
C GLN A 82 -2.53 13.17 -5.37
N TYR A 83 -1.76 12.33 -4.67
CA TYR A 83 -2.20 11.76 -3.40
C TYR A 83 -1.72 12.62 -2.22
N ASP A 84 -2.54 12.71 -1.18
CA ASP A 84 -2.15 13.34 0.08
C ASP A 84 -1.13 12.47 0.81
N ALA A 85 -1.25 11.16 0.66
CA ALA A 85 -0.29 10.22 1.19
C ALA A 85 -0.25 8.96 0.33
N VAL A 86 0.95 8.40 0.17
CA VAL A 86 1.18 7.10 -0.45
C VAL A 86 1.72 6.20 0.66
N ILE A 87 0.94 5.20 1.07
CA ILE A 87 1.28 4.35 2.21
C ILE A 87 1.63 2.96 1.72
N ASP A 88 2.90 2.57 1.87
CA ASP A 88 3.31 1.19 1.66
C ASP A 88 3.10 0.41 2.95
N ALA A 89 2.03 -0.38 2.99
CA ALA A 89 1.66 -1.17 4.15
C ALA A 89 2.36 -2.53 4.17
N GLN A 90 3.19 -2.83 3.19
CA GLN A 90 3.81 -4.15 3.06
C GLN A 90 5.24 -4.21 3.62
N GLY A 91 6.04 -3.16 3.42
CA GLY A 91 7.39 -3.11 3.98
C GLY A 91 8.40 -4.01 3.27
N LEU A 92 8.22 -4.25 1.98
CA LEU A 92 9.14 -5.01 1.13
C LEU A 92 9.75 -4.09 0.09
N LEU A 93 10.94 -4.46 -0.42
CA LEU A 93 11.59 -3.69 -1.47
C LEU A 93 10.71 -3.57 -2.72
N LYS A 94 10.03 -4.64 -3.10
CA LYS A 94 9.14 -4.62 -4.28
C LYS A 94 7.97 -3.65 -4.10
N SER A 95 7.36 -3.62 -2.91
CA SER A 95 6.24 -2.71 -2.65
C SER A 95 6.69 -1.26 -2.55
N ALA A 96 7.84 -1.03 -1.90
CA ALA A 96 8.44 0.30 -1.83
C ALA A 96 8.79 0.82 -3.23
N TRP A 97 9.31 -0.04 -4.10
CA TRP A 97 9.61 0.31 -5.48
C TRP A 97 8.35 0.74 -6.24
N LEU A 98 7.26 -0.03 -6.11
CA LEU A 98 5.99 0.31 -6.76
C LEU A 98 5.48 1.67 -6.31
N SER A 99 5.63 2.00 -5.02
CA SER A 99 5.14 3.28 -4.47
C SER A 99 5.82 4.50 -5.09
N ARG A 100 7.00 4.34 -5.65
CA ARG A 100 7.76 5.46 -6.25
C ARG A 100 7.12 6.04 -7.51
N TYR A 101 6.25 5.29 -8.17
CA TYR A 101 5.58 5.75 -9.39
C TYR A 101 4.35 6.61 -9.11
N ALA A 102 3.92 6.67 -7.85
CA ALA A 102 2.80 7.51 -7.43
C ALA A 102 3.26 8.92 -7.09
N LYS A 103 2.34 9.87 -7.18
CA LYS A 103 2.59 11.28 -6.85
C LYS A 103 2.05 11.55 -5.45
N GLY A 104 2.94 11.91 -4.53
CA GLY A 104 2.57 12.21 -3.15
C GLY A 104 3.69 11.83 -2.18
N GLU A 105 3.53 12.24 -0.94
CA GLU A 105 4.46 11.89 0.13
C GLU A 105 4.37 10.40 0.44
N ARG A 106 5.51 9.73 0.49
CA ARG A 106 5.56 8.29 0.70
C ARG A 106 5.85 7.96 2.15
N PHE A 107 5.00 7.14 2.72
CA PHE A 107 5.08 6.64 4.10
C PHE A 107 5.22 5.13 4.07
N GLY A 108 5.98 4.60 5.00
CA GLY A 108 6.13 3.17 5.16
C GLY A 108 6.85 2.83 6.45
N LEU A 109 7.02 1.55 6.71
CA LEU A 109 7.67 1.07 7.94
C LEU A 109 9.16 1.40 7.91
N ASP A 110 9.71 1.81 9.06
CA ASP A 110 11.13 2.10 9.17
C ASP A 110 11.98 0.82 9.19
N LYS A 111 13.31 0.98 9.29
CA LYS A 111 14.25 -0.14 9.22
C LYS A 111 14.08 -1.16 10.37
N PHE A 112 13.49 -0.74 11.48
CA PHE A 112 13.24 -1.63 12.63
C PHE A 112 11.90 -2.34 12.53
N SER A 113 10.99 -1.84 11.72
CA SER A 113 9.61 -2.29 11.63
C SER A 113 9.32 -3.07 10.35
N ALA A 114 10.01 -2.74 9.26
CA ALA A 114 9.79 -3.37 7.95
C ALA A 114 10.34 -4.79 7.92
N ARG A 115 9.67 -5.66 7.16
CA ARG A 115 10.15 -7.02 6.93
C ARG A 115 11.46 -7.02 6.17
N GLU A 116 11.64 -6.10 5.22
CA GLU A 116 12.91 -5.86 4.53
C GLU A 116 13.40 -4.46 4.88
N PRO A 117 14.38 -4.33 5.76
CA PRO A 117 14.79 -3.00 6.28
C PRO A 117 15.22 -1.99 5.23
N LEU A 118 15.79 -2.45 4.11
CA LEU A 118 16.21 -1.54 3.03
C LEU A 118 15.03 -0.82 2.37
N ALA A 119 13.82 -1.36 2.48
CA ALA A 119 12.63 -0.70 1.94
C ALA A 119 12.45 0.70 2.54
N SER A 120 12.85 0.90 3.79
CA SER A 120 12.71 2.18 4.48
C SER A 120 13.41 3.34 3.79
N ARG A 121 14.45 3.05 3.02
CA ARG A 121 15.20 4.09 2.29
C ARG A 121 14.42 4.67 1.11
N LEU A 122 13.36 4.00 0.68
CA LEU A 122 12.54 4.45 -0.43
C LEU A 122 11.38 5.34 0.00
N TYR A 123 11.16 5.50 1.31
CA TYR A 123 10.11 6.34 1.85
C TYR A 123 10.66 7.69 2.30
N GLN A 124 9.90 8.76 2.08
CA GLN A 124 10.23 10.07 2.62
C GLN A 124 9.96 10.13 4.13
N HIS A 125 8.98 9.35 4.60
CA HIS A 125 8.55 9.33 5.99
C HIS A 125 8.51 7.89 6.52
N PRO A 126 9.66 7.33 6.93
CA PRO A 126 9.66 6.01 7.58
C PRO A 126 9.05 6.10 8.97
N ILE A 127 8.23 5.11 9.31
CA ILE A 127 7.43 5.10 10.55
C ILE A 127 7.76 3.87 11.37
N ASN A 128 8.03 4.07 12.66
CA ASN A 128 8.25 2.97 13.59
C ASN A 128 6.92 2.38 14.06
N VAL A 129 6.73 1.10 13.79
CA VAL A 129 5.60 0.32 14.29
C VAL A 129 6.17 -0.95 14.91
N PRO A 130 6.12 -1.10 16.25
CA PRO A 130 6.76 -2.24 16.93
C PRO A 130 6.24 -3.58 16.42
N LYS A 131 7.16 -4.53 16.26
CA LYS A 131 6.85 -5.92 15.92
C LYS A 131 6.25 -6.62 17.15
N GLY A 132 5.68 -7.79 16.94
CA GLY A 132 5.08 -8.58 18.02
C GLY A 132 3.62 -8.29 18.29
N GLN A 133 3.01 -7.39 17.51
CA GLN A 133 1.60 -7.08 17.57
C GLN A 133 0.84 -7.80 16.48
N HIS A 134 -0.48 -7.90 16.62
CA HIS A 134 -1.33 -8.44 15.57
C HIS A 134 -1.22 -7.60 14.29
N ALA A 135 -1.27 -8.26 13.14
CA ALA A 135 -1.12 -7.60 11.85
C ALA A 135 -2.10 -6.42 11.67
N VAL A 136 -3.34 -6.57 12.09
CA VAL A 136 -4.37 -5.52 12.02
C VAL A 136 -3.91 -4.28 12.79
N GLU A 137 -3.40 -4.47 14.01
CA GLU A 137 -2.96 -3.35 14.85
C GLU A 137 -1.75 -2.63 14.25
N ARG A 138 -0.82 -3.37 13.66
CA ARG A 138 0.34 -2.77 13.02
C ARG A 138 -0.05 -1.89 11.84
N VAL A 139 -0.97 -2.35 11.00
CA VAL A 139 -1.45 -1.56 9.86
C VAL A 139 -2.20 -0.33 10.34
N ARG A 140 -3.06 -0.48 11.35
CA ARG A 140 -3.80 0.65 11.92
C ARG A 140 -2.85 1.73 12.47
N GLN A 141 -1.78 1.32 13.15
CA GLN A 141 -0.78 2.25 13.68
C GLN A 141 -0.02 2.97 12.56
N LEU A 142 0.35 2.26 11.51
CA LEU A 142 1.02 2.85 10.37
C LEU A 142 0.14 3.95 9.75
N PHE A 143 -1.12 3.66 9.49
CA PHE A 143 -2.05 4.62 8.89
C PHE A 143 -2.29 5.82 9.82
N SER A 144 -2.46 5.56 11.11
CA SER A 144 -2.66 6.61 12.11
C SER A 144 -1.51 7.62 12.11
N GLN A 145 -0.29 7.12 12.11
CA GLN A 145 0.89 7.99 12.12
C GLN A 145 1.08 8.70 10.78
N ALA A 146 0.84 8.00 9.67
CA ALA A 146 0.99 8.58 8.33
C ALA A 146 -0.03 9.71 8.09
N LEU A 147 -1.26 9.53 8.54
CA LEU A 147 -2.36 10.47 8.28
C LEU A 147 -2.64 11.43 9.42
N GLY A 148 -1.98 11.25 10.56
CA GLY A 148 -2.03 12.20 11.67
C GLY A 148 -3.30 12.16 12.51
N TYR A 149 -3.91 10.99 12.71
CA TYR A 149 -5.05 10.85 13.61
C TYR A 149 -4.74 9.91 14.76
N SER A 150 -5.52 10.00 15.84
CA SER A 150 -5.41 9.12 16.99
C SER A 150 -6.27 7.88 16.80
N LEU A 151 -5.73 6.72 17.20
CA LEU A 151 -6.50 5.48 17.19
C LEU A 151 -7.49 5.46 18.35
N SER A 152 -8.72 5.02 18.07
CA SER A 152 -9.70 4.76 19.11
C SER A 152 -9.42 3.39 19.73
N ASP A 153 -9.53 3.30 21.04
CA ASP A 153 -9.41 2.04 21.77
C ASP A 153 -10.69 1.20 21.64
N GLN A 154 -11.72 1.78 21.05
CA GLN A 154 -13.00 1.13 20.85
C GLN A 154 -13.09 0.47 19.48
N LEU A 155 -13.01 -0.81 19.48
CA LEU A 155 -13.35 -1.64 18.32
C LEU A 155 -14.35 -2.68 18.75
#